data_495421425ce2d021269d7cd4dd23ac27
#
_entry.id   495421425ce2d021269d7cd4dd23ac27
#
_cell.length_a   1.000
_cell.length_b   1.000
_cell.length_c   1.000
_cell.angle_alpha   90.00
_cell.angle_beta   90.00
_cell.angle_gamma   90.00
#
_symmetry.space_group_name_H-M   'P 1'
#
loop_
_entity.id
_entity.type
_entity.pdbx_description
1 polymer ?
#
loop_
_entity_poly.entity_id
_entity_poly.type
_entity_poly.pdbx_seq_one_letter_code
_entity_poly.pdbx_strand_id
1 'polypeptide(L)'
;MIGRLNHVAIVTPDLEAAAAVYRDTLGAKVSEATDMPEHGVTTVFVELPNTKIELLVPLGEDSPIAKFLEKNPSGGMHHICYEVDDIIAARDKLIAAGARVLGDGEPRIGAHNKPVLFLHPKDFVGTLVEIEQV
;
A
#
# COMPACT_ATOMS: atom_id res chain seq x y z
N MET A 1 -19.49 -3.19 -1.80
CA MET A 1 -18.70 -1.98 -1.98
C MET A 1 -17.26 -2.28 -2.37
N ILE A 2 -16.50 -2.98 -1.53
CA ILE A 2 -15.16 -3.40 -1.93
C ILE A 2 -15.20 -4.55 -2.91
N GLY A 3 -14.28 -4.51 -3.87
CA GLY A 3 -14.12 -5.54 -4.89
C GLY A 3 -12.91 -6.41 -4.62
N ARG A 4 -12.02 -6.51 -5.61
CA ARG A 4 -10.84 -7.37 -5.53
C ARG A 4 -9.80 -6.85 -4.53
N LEU A 5 -9.00 -7.77 -4.03
CA LEU A 5 -7.75 -7.41 -3.35
C LEU A 5 -6.76 -6.94 -4.41
N ASN A 6 -6.41 -5.65 -4.38
CA ASN A 6 -5.48 -5.07 -5.35
C ASN A 6 -4.05 -5.48 -5.02
N HIS A 7 -3.61 -5.26 -3.78
CA HIS A 7 -2.29 -5.66 -3.33
C HIS A 7 -2.18 -5.73 -1.82
N VAL A 8 -1.12 -6.38 -1.36
CA VAL A 8 -0.63 -6.31 0.02
C VAL A 8 0.72 -5.62 -0.02
N ALA A 9 0.87 -4.57 0.79
CA ALA A 9 2.10 -3.80 0.85
C ALA A 9 2.97 -4.25 2.02
N ILE A 10 4.25 -4.48 1.75
CA ILE A 10 5.25 -4.89 2.73
C ILE A 10 6.39 -3.88 2.69
N VAL A 11 6.68 -3.28 3.84
CA VAL A 11 7.83 -2.37 4.00
C VAL A 11 9.06 -3.18 4.36
N THR A 12 10.18 -2.86 3.75
CA THR A 12 11.46 -3.54 3.97
C THR A 12 12.57 -2.52 4.19
N PRO A 13 13.59 -2.85 5.02
CA PRO A 13 14.79 -2.02 5.13
C PRO A 13 15.75 -2.20 3.94
N ASP A 14 15.58 -3.26 3.14
CA ASP A 14 16.46 -3.58 2.02
C ASP A 14 15.62 -4.13 0.86
N LEU A 15 15.34 -3.26 -0.11
CA LEU A 15 14.44 -3.58 -1.21
C LEU A 15 14.99 -4.68 -2.11
N GLU A 16 16.29 -4.67 -2.42
CA GLU A 16 16.90 -5.69 -3.29
C GLU A 16 16.90 -7.07 -2.62
N ALA A 17 17.19 -7.13 -1.32
CA ALA A 17 17.14 -8.38 -0.57
C ALA A 17 15.71 -8.94 -0.53
N ALA A 18 14.72 -8.09 -0.32
CA ALA A 18 13.31 -8.50 -0.32
C ALA A 18 12.87 -8.97 -1.71
N ALA A 19 13.24 -8.24 -2.76
CA ALA A 19 12.95 -8.64 -4.14
C ALA A 19 13.57 -10.00 -4.48
N ALA A 20 14.81 -10.23 -4.03
CA ALA A 20 15.51 -11.50 -4.25
C ALA A 20 14.80 -12.67 -3.57
N VAL A 21 14.25 -12.48 -2.37
CA VAL A 21 13.46 -13.52 -1.69
C VAL A 21 12.26 -13.94 -2.55
N TYR A 22 11.52 -12.99 -3.06
CA TYR A 22 10.36 -13.31 -3.90
C TYR A 22 10.74 -13.89 -5.24
N ARG A 23 11.78 -13.36 -5.88
CA ARG A 23 12.23 -13.83 -7.19
C ARG A 23 12.91 -15.18 -7.13
N ASP A 24 13.90 -15.32 -6.24
CA ASP A 24 14.81 -16.46 -6.24
C ASP A 24 14.36 -17.60 -5.31
N THR A 25 13.81 -17.26 -4.14
CA THR A 25 13.36 -18.26 -3.17
C THR A 25 11.92 -18.70 -3.44
N LEU A 26 11.02 -17.73 -3.72
CA LEU A 26 9.60 -18.03 -3.94
C LEU A 26 9.23 -18.20 -5.42
N GLY A 27 10.15 -17.90 -6.33
CA GLY A 27 9.95 -18.13 -7.76
C GLY A 27 8.92 -17.21 -8.42
N ALA A 28 8.66 -16.03 -7.84
CA ALA A 28 7.67 -15.09 -8.35
C ALA A 28 8.27 -14.16 -9.41
N LYS A 29 7.40 -13.56 -10.21
CA LYS A 29 7.77 -12.51 -11.17
C LYS A 29 7.88 -11.18 -10.43
N VAL A 30 9.05 -10.56 -10.50
CA VAL A 30 9.36 -9.32 -9.77
C VAL A 30 9.69 -8.22 -10.76
N SER A 31 9.08 -7.04 -10.57
CA SER A 31 9.31 -5.87 -11.43
C SER A 31 10.65 -5.20 -11.12
N GLU A 32 11.04 -4.26 -12.01
CA GLU A 32 12.10 -3.31 -11.70
C GLU A 32 11.67 -2.36 -10.58
N ALA A 33 12.65 -1.81 -9.86
CA ALA A 33 12.39 -0.81 -8.84
C ALA A 33 12.00 0.52 -9.48
N THR A 34 11.02 1.21 -8.89
CA THR A 34 10.54 2.51 -9.36
C THR A 34 10.54 3.49 -8.20
N ASP A 35 11.26 4.61 -8.37
CA ASP A 35 11.22 5.69 -7.39
C ASP A 35 9.93 6.49 -7.55
N MET A 36 9.29 6.75 -6.42
CA MET A 36 8.07 7.55 -6.34
C MET A 36 8.28 8.69 -5.34
N PRO A 37 9.01 9.74 -5.74
CA PRO A 37 9.40 10.81 -4.80
C PRO A 37 8.20 11.55 -4.21
N GLU A 38 7.11 11.71 -4.93
CA GLU A 38 5.88 12.33 -4.43
C GLU A 38 5.21 11.53 -3.31
N HIS A 39 5.51 10.24 -3.21
CA HIS A 39 5.01 9.36 -2.14
C HIS A 39 6.08 9.04 -1.10
N GLY A 40 7.33 9.45 -1.35
CA GLY A 40 8.45 9.18 -0.44
C GLY A 40 8.86 7.72 -0.34
N VAL A 41 8.67 6.95 -1.41
CA VAL A 41 8.96 5.52 -1.43
C VAL A 41 9.61 5.11 -2.76
N THR A 42 10.35 4.00 -2.70
CA THR A 42 10.76 3.23 -3.88
C THR A 42 10.01 1.91 -3.82
N THR A 43 9.42 1.49 -4.93
CA THR A 43 8.55 0.31 -4.98
C THR A 43 9.07 -0.76 -5.93
N VAL A 44 8.76 -2.02 -5.58
CA VAL A 44 8.87 -3.18 -6.46
C VAL A 44 7.55 -3.93 -6.38
N PHE A 45 7.01 -4.35 -7.53
CA PHE A 45 5.81 -5.17 -7.57
C PHE A 45 6.15 -6.63 -7.84
N VAL A 46 5.52 -7.51 -7.05
CA VAL A 46 5.59 -8.96 -7.23
C VAL A 46 4.24 -9.41 -7.77
N GLU A 47 4.22 -9.91 -9.00
CA GLU A 47 2.99 -10.36 -9.65
C GLU A 47 2.65 -11.78 -9.23
N LEU A 48 1.43 -11.98 -8.75
CA LEU A 48 0.85 -13.28 -8.41
C LEU A 48 -0.34 -13.56 -9.32
N PRO A 49 -0.78 -14.82 -9.45
CA PRO A 49 -1.94 -15.13 -10.30
C PRO A 49 -3.23 -14.43 -9.90
N ASN A 50 -3.39 -14.10 -8.60
CA ASN A 50 -4.66 -13.57 -8.06
C ASN A 50 -4.54 -12.15 -7.51
N THR A 51 -3.35 -11.63 -7.28
CA THR A 51 -3.11 -10.29 -6.76
C THR A 51 -1.63 -9.93 -6.96
N LYS A 52 -1.14 -8.94 -6.23
CA LYS A 52 0.28 -8.60 -6.23
C LYS A 52 0.72 -8.17 -4.83
N ILE A 53 2.01 -8.26 -4.60
CA ILE A 53 2.67 -7.74 -3.41
C ILE A 53 3.41 -6.47 -3.82
N GLU A 54 3.26 -5.41 -3.05
CA GLU A 54 4.06 -4.20 -3.21
C GLU A 54 5.13 -4.17 -2.14
N LEU A 55 6.40 -4.21 -2.56
CA LEU A 55 7.53 -4.06 -1.66
C LEU A 55 7.94 -2.59 -1.64
N LEU A 56 8.10 -2.03 -0.44
CA LEU A 56 8.35 -0.60 -0.25
C LEU A 56 9.60 -0.38 0.61
N VAL A 57 10.40 0.60 0.22
CA VAL A 57 11.48 1.13 1.04
C VAL A 57 11.35 2.66 1.08
N PRO A 58 11.71 3.32 2.21
CA PRO A 58 11.64 4.78 2.27
C PRO A 58 12.55 5.43 1.22
N LEU A 59 12.05 6.51 0.60
CA LEU A 59 12.81 7.37 -0.28
C LEU A 59 12.80 8.78 0.33
N GLY A 60 13.97 9.24 0.76
CA GLY A 60 14.11 10.51 1.44
C GLY A 60 13.88 10.42 2.94
N GLU A 61 14.29 11.49 3.65
CA GLU A 61 14.24 11.54 5.11
C GLU A 61 12.82 11.71 5.66
N ASP A 62 11.95 12.32 4.88
CA ASP A 62 10.57 12.61 5.28
C ASP A 62 9.58 11.55 4.81
N SER A 63 10.06 10.35 4.50
CA SER A 63 9.20 9.28 4.03
C SER A 63 8.12 8.92 5.07
N PRO A 64 6.84 8.78 4.64
CA PRO A 64 5.76 8.43 5.55
C PRO A 64 5.92 7.03 6.17
N ILE A 65 6.74 6.15 5.59
CA ILE A 65 6.97 4.80 6.11
C ILE A 65 8.24 4.69 6.97
N ALA A 66 8.99 5.79 7.15
CA ALA A 66 10.20 5.79 7.98
C ALA A 66 9.90 5.38 9.43
N LYS A 67 8.82 5.91 10.01
CA LYS A 67 8.39 5.57 11.37
C LYS A 67 7.99 4.10 11.51
N PHE A 68 7.42 3.53 10.47
CA PHE A 68 7.08 2.10 10.46
C PHE A 68 8.35 1.26 10.61
N LEU A 69 9.40 1.58 9.88
CA LEU A 69 10.69 0.87 9.97
C LEU A 69 11.38 1.07 11.31
N GLU A 70 11.25 2.25 11.93
CA GLU A 70 11.77 2.47 13.27
C GLU A 70 11.18 1.50 14.29
N LYS A 71 9.87 1.25 14.17
CA LYS A 71 9.13 0.33 15.06
C LYS A 71 9.27 -1.13 14.62
N ASN A 72 9.57 -1.37 13.36
CA ASN A 72 9.66 -2.70 12.75
C ASN A 72 10.95 -2.79 11.93
N PRO A 73 12.13 -2.86 12.59
CA PRO A 73 13.42 -2.76 11.88
C PRO A 73 13.67 -3.83 10.83
N SER A 74 13.01 -4.99 10.97
CA SER A 74 13.10 -6.07 9.97
C SER A 74 12.07 -5.95 8.86
N GLY A 75 11.24 -4.91 8.90
CA GLY A 75 10.13 -4.74 7.97
C GLY A 75 8.87 -5.47 8.40
N GLY A 76 7.89 -5.53 7.52
CA GLY A 76 6.63 -6.23 7.78
C GLY A 76 5.48 -5.70 6.92
N MET A 77 4.32 -6.32 7.07
CA MET A 77 3.10 -5.87 6.37
C MET A 77 2.72 -4.47 6.82
N HIS A 78 2.47 -3.60 5.84
CA HIS A 78 2.13 -2.20 6.09
C HIS A 78 0.65 -1.92 5.86
N HIS A 79 0.10 -2.35 4.73
CA HIS A 79 -1.32 -2.15 4.43
C HIS A 79 -1.85 -3.17 3.42
N ILE A 80 -3.17 -3.20 3.32
CA ILE A 80 -3.91 -4.01 2.34
C ILE A 80 -4.75 -3.05 1.50
N CYS A 81 -4.73 -3.21 0.18
CA CYS A 81 -5.48 -2.38 -0.74
C CYS A 81 -6.63 -3.15 -1.39
N TYR A 82 -7.84 -2.62 -1.27
CA TYR A 82 -9.03 -3.14 -1.95
C TYR A 82 -9.47 -2.21 -3.06
N GLU A 83 -10.02 -2.78 -4.13
CA GLU A 83 -10.55 -2.01 -5.25
C GLU A 83 -11.99 -1.57 -4.97
N VAL A 84 -12.34 -0.37 -5.45
CA VAL A 84 -13.70 0.15 -5.42
C VAL A 84 -14.05 0.73 -6.79
N ASP A 85 -15.34 0.76 -7.14
CA ASP A 85 -15.77 1.32 -8.42
C ASP A 85 -15.78 2.84 -8.42
N ASP A 86 -16.21 3.46 -7.30
CA ASP A 86 -16.33 4.91 -7.15
C ASP A 86 -15.79 5.29 -5.77
N ILE A 87 -14.61 5.90 -5.74
CA ILE A 87 -13.91 6.20 -4.48
C ILE A 87 -14.63 7.26 -3.64
N ILE A 88 -15.32 8.21 -4.28
CA ILE A 88 -16.05 9.24 -3.56
C ILE A 88 -17.28 8.62 -2.89
N ALA A 89 -18.04 7.80 -3.61
CA ALA A 89 -19.18 7.09 -3.05
C ALA A 89 -18.74 6.14 -1.92
N ALA A 90 -17.64 5.42 -2.12
CA ALA A 90 -17.08 4.55 -1.10
C ALA A 90 -16.66 5.33 0.15
N ARG A 91 -15.94 6.45 -0.01
CA ARG A 91 -15.56 7.35 1.08
C ARG A 91 -16.78 7.79 1.88
N ASP A 92 -17.79 8.31 1.19
CA ASP A 92 -18.97 8.87 1.85
C ASP A 92 -19.74 7.80 2.64
N LYS A 93 -19.82 6.60 2.07
CA LYS A 93 -20.46 5.46 2.74
C LYS A 93 -19.67 5.01 3.98
N LEU A 94 -18.35 4.99 3.89
CA LEU A 94 -17.47 4.62 5.01
C LEU A 94 -17.57 5.66 6.14
N ILE A 95 -17.55 6.94 5.82
CA ILE A 95 -17.71 8.01 6.81
C ILE A 95 -19.07 7.91 7.49
N ALA A 96 -20.13 7.68 6.73
CA ALA A 96 -21.47 7.50 7.27
C ALA A 96 -21.57 6.30 8.23
N ALA A 97 -20.76 5.28 8.02
CA ALA A 97 -20.66 4.10 8.89
C ALA A 97 -19.73 4.32 10.11
N GLY A 98 -19.13 5.51 10.24
CA GLY A 98 -18.27 5.85 11.38
C GLY A 98 -16.77 5.60 11.15
N ALA A 99 -16.36 5.21 9.96
CA ALA A 99 -14.94 4.99 9.66
C ALA A 99 -14.20 6.33 9.46
N ARG A 100 -12.93 6.36 9.86
CA ARG A 100 -12.08 7.54 9.71
C ARG A 100 -11.22 7.40 8.46
N VAL A 101 -11.34 8.39 7.58
CA VAL A 101 -10.47 8.52 6.40
C VAL A 101 -9.27 9.38 6.81
N LEU A 102 -8.06 8.90 6.52
CA LEU A 102 -6.82 9.60 6.87
C LEU A 102 -6.59 10.79 5.93
N GLY A 103 -5.80 11.76 6.42
CA GLY A 103 -5.50 12.98 5.69
C GLY A 103 -6.70 13.92 5.67
N ASP A 104 -6.87 14.65 4.57
CA ASP A 104 -7.96 15.63 4.41
C ASP A 104 -9.24 15.00 3.85
N GLY A 105 -9.27 13.69 3.64
CA GLY A 105 -10.42 12.99 3.09
C GLY A 105 -10.55 13.08 1.56
N GLU A 106 -9.63 13.76 0.89
CA GLU A 106 -9.63 13.86 -0.57
C GLU A 106 -8.72 12.79 -1.18
N PRO A 107 -9.17 12.10 -2.25
CA PRO A 107 -8.33 11.12 -2.92
C PRO A 107 -7.04 11.69 -3.47
N ARG A 108 -5.98 10.89 -3.39
CA ARG A 108 -4.68 11.18 -4.01
C ARG A 108 -4.45 10.18 -5.13
N ILE A 109 -3.54 10.50 -6.05
CA ILE A 109 -3.15 9.57 -7.10
C ILE A 109 -2.06 8.65 -6.54
N GLY A 110 -2.32 7.35 -6.54
CA GLY A 110 -1.41 6.32 -6.02
C GLY A 110 -0.45 5.76 -7.06
N ALA A 111 0.20 4.66 -6.70
CA ALA A 111 1.26 4.03 -7.49
C ALA A 111 0.81 3.55 -8.88
N HIS A 112 -0.49 3.23 -9.04
CA HIS A 112 -1.06 2.78 -10.31
C HIS A 112 -1.68 3.90 -11.12
N ASN A 113 -1.40 5.15 -10.77
CA ASN A 113 -2.01 6.33 -11.40
C ASN A 113 -3.55 6.35 -11.26
N LYS A 114 -4.06 5.86 -10.14
CA LYS A 114 -5.48 5.78 -9.80
C LYS A 114 -5.75 6.50 -8.49
N PRO A 115 -6.97 7.03 -8.28
CA PRO A 115 -7.32 7.65 -7.00
C PRO A 115 -7.31 6.64 -5.86
N VAL A 116 -6.69 7.03 -4.74
CA VAL A 116 -6.59 6.21 -3.53
C VAL A 116 -6.94 7.01 -2.29
N LEU A 117 -7.38 6.31 -1.24
CA LEU A 117 -7.57 6.82 0.11
C LEU A 117 -7.09 5.77 1.10
N PHE A 118 -6.62 6.23 2.27
CA PHE A 118 -6.27 5.38 3.38
C PHE A 118 -7.27 5.52 4.52
N LEU A 119 -7.55 4.41 5.19
CA LEU A 119 -8.53 4.31 6.27
C LEU A 119 -7.83 3.95 7.57
N HIS A 120 -8.29 4.55 8.67
CA HIS A 120 -7.64 4.42 9.97
C HIS A 120 -7.69 2.95 10.47
N PRO A 121 -6.55 2.37 10.88
CA PRO A 121 -6.48 0.95 11.27
C PRO A 121 -7.37 0.58 12.46
N LYS A 122 -7.67 1.53 13.37
CA LYS A 122 -8.55 1.25 14.50
C LYS A 122 -9.97 0.88 14.09
N ASP A 123 -10.40 1.28 12.90
CA ASP A 123 -11.74 0.97 12.38
C ASP A 123 -11.74 -0.30 11.51
N PHE A 124 -10.56 -0.88 11.25
CA PHE A 124 -10.39 -2.01 10.34
C PHE A 124 -9.53 -3.12 10.95
N VAL A 125 -9.87 -3.50 12.18
CA VAL A 125 -9.29 -4.64 12.89
C VAL A 125 -7.75 -4.53 13.03
N GLY A 126 -7.26 -3.30 13.26
CA GLY A 126 -5.83 -3.04 13.44
C GLY A 126 -5.01 -3.01 12.16
N THR A 127 -5.67 -3.03 11.00
CA THR A 127 -5.01 -3.05 9.70
C THR A 127 -5.19 -1.71 8.98
N LEU A 128 -4.10 -1.11 8.53
CA LEU A 128 -4.18 0.05 7.64
C LEU A 128 -4.75 -0.42 6.30
N VAL A 129 -5.84 0.19 5.87
CA VAL A 129 -6.53 -0.19 4.64
C VAL A 129 -6.42 0.94 3.63
N GLU A 130 -6.05 0.59 2.40
CA GLU A 130 -6.11 1.46 1.24
C GLU A 130 -7.30 1.06 0.39
N ILE A 131 -8.00 2.02 -0.19
CA ILE A 131 -8.97 1.76 -1.25
C ILE A 131 -8.49 2.47 -2.51
N GLU A 132 -8.61 1.80 -3.64
CA GLU A 132 -8.18 2.30 -4.95
C GLU A 132 -9.32 2.17 -5.95
N GLN A 133 -9.57 3.25 -6.69
CA GLN A 133 -10.59 3.22 -7.74
C GLN A 133 -10.08 2.47 -8.96
N VAL A 134 -10.87 1.56 -9.49
CA VAL A 134 -10.54 0.82 -10.72
C VAL A 134 -10.77 1.62 -11.99
#